data_93eb71fd860af2378e477f9004077d38
#
_entry.id   93eb71fd860af2378e477f9004077d38
#
_cell.length_a   1.000
_cell.length_b   1.000
_cell.length_c   1.000
_cell.angle_alpha   90.00
_cell.angle_beta   90.00
_cell.angle_gamma   90.00
#
_symmetry.space_group_name_H-M   'P 1'
#
loop_
_entity.id
_entity.type
_entity.pdbx_description
1 polymer ?
#
loop_
_entity_poly.entity_id
_entity_poly.type
_entity_poly.pdbx_seq_one_letter_code
_entity_poly.pdbx_strand_id
1 'polypeptide(L)'
;MSIDWLSGPLLQQLNSGVILLNTQLQIVYINPYICRRADIQLESVQGKDIFSVFTDAPKAWLSRKLNSVLSLQSPAFSSWEQRQYLFKLPHLRPVSSANEYMAQNCNMLPLTEPVTGEHYVCLLIEDATDAYVYQNQLQQSNLQLQQVNRLDGLTGVLNRNYWQQ
;
A
#
# COMPACT_ATOMS: atom_id res chain seq x y z
N MET A 1 17.79 20.42 0.66
CA MET A 1 16.57 20.67 1.44
C MET A 1 16.66 19.96 2.77
N SER A 2 16.48 20.70 3.83
CA SER A 2 16.36 20.11 5.16
C SER A 2 14.90 19.72 5.39
N ILE A 3 14.64 18.46 5.80
CA ILE A 3 13.30 18.00 6.14
C ILE A 3 12.97 18.22 7.62
N ASP A 4 13.80 19.05 8.29
CA ASP A 4 13.63 19.36 9.71
C ASP A 4 12.28 20.02 10.00
N TRP A 5 11.70 20.68 9.00
CA TRP A 5 10.38 21.29 9.10
C TRP A 5 9.24 20.27 9.26
N LEU A 6 9.49 18.99 8.91
CA LEU A 6 8.50 17.92 9.08
C LEU A 6 8.54 17.27 10.46
N SER A 7 9.26 17.91 11.39
CA SER A 7 9.37 17.42 12.78
C SER A 7 9.89 15.98 12.85
N GLY A 8 11.22 15.83 12.78
CA GLY A 8 11.93 14.55 12.78
C GLY A 8 11.39 13.50 13.74
N PRO A 9 11.08 13.86 15.03
CA PRO A 9 10.52 12.89 15.95
C PRO A 9 9.18 12.28 15.53
N LEU A 10 8.32 13.06 14.87
CA LEU A 10 7.04 12.53 14.38
C LEU A 10 7.27 11.49 13.29
N LEU A 11 8.12 11.78 12.31
CA LEU A 11 8.43 10.85 11.23
C LEU A 11 9.06 9.55 11.73
N GLN A 12 9.85 9.63 12.81
CA GLN A 12 10.49 8.46 13.40
C GLN A 12 9.51 7.54 14.12
N GLN A 13 8.40 8.07 14.62
CA GLN A 13 7.44 7.32 15.42
C GLN A 13 6.22 6.85 14.62
N LEU A 14 6.10 7.24 13.36
CA LEU A 14 4.96 6.82 12.55
C LEU A 14 4.97 5.31 12.31
N ASN A 15 3.79 4.71 12.44
CA ASN A 15 3.55 3.31 12.08
C ASN A 15 3.14 3.16 10.61
N SER A 16 3.53 4.12 9.79
CA SER A 16 3.27 4.16 8.35
C SER A 16 4.55 4.50 7.62
N GLY A 17 4.67 4.01 6.40
CA GLY A 17 5.81 4.32 5.55
C GLY A 17 5.70 5.72 4.97
N VAL A 18 6.80 6.45 4.96
CA VAL A 18 6.90 7.77 4.32
C VAL A 18 8.07 7.72 3.33
N ILE A 19 7.77 8.02 2.08
CA ILE A 19 8.78 8.18 1.02
C ILE A 19 8.57 9.54 0.37
N LEU A 20 9.61 10.37 0.37
CA LEU A 20 9.58 11.69 -0.28
C LEU A 20 10.41 11.62 -1.55
N LEU A 21 9.80 12.02 -2.66
CA LEU A 21 10.43 12.02 -3.99
C LEU A 21 10.48 13.44 -4.55
N ASN A 22 11.53 13.74 -5.30
CA ASN A 22 11.61 14.98 -6.08
C ASN A 22 10.85 14.85 -7.41
N THR A 23 10.91 15.88 -8.25
CA THR A 23 10.23 15.90 -9.54
C THR A 23 10.76 14.87 -10.55
N GLN A 24 11.95 14.34 -10.31
CA GLN A 24 12.58 13.30 -11.11
C GLN A 24 12.34 11.90 -10.55
N LEU A 25 11.48 11.79 -9.53
CA LEU A 25 11.15 10.55 -8.83
C LEU A 25 12.36 9.90 -8.15
N GLN A 26 13.31 10.73 -7.73
CA GLN A 26 14.45 10.30 -6.94
C GLN A 26 14.12 10.42 -5.45
N ILE A 27 14.61 9.48 -4.67
CA ILE A 27 14.34 9.42 -3.23
C ILE A 27 15.09 10.56 -2.53
N VAL A 28 14.32 11.44 -1.87
CA VAL A 28 14.85 12.50 -1.01
C VAL A 28 14.89 12.01 0.44
N TYR A 29 13.86 11.28 0.86
CA TYR A 29 13.74 10.80 2.23
C TYR A 29 12.91 9.52 2.28
N ILE A 30 13.30 8.62 3.19
CA ILE A 30 12.48 7.49 3.65
C ILE A 30 12.54 7.46 5.17
N ASN A 31 11.41 7.14 5.82
CA ASN A 31 11.38 7.10 7.28
C ASN A 31 11.88 5.75 7.81
N PRO A 32 12.14 5.64 9.14
CA PRO A 32 12.64 4.39 9.71
C PRO A 32 11.71 3.19 9.49
N TYR A 33 10.39 3.40 9.38
CA TYR A 33 9.44 2.34 9.07
C TYR A 33 9.79 1.63 7.76
N ILE A 34 10.02 2.40 6.70
CA ILE A 34 10.42 1.85 5.39
C ILE A 34 11.81 1.21 5.47
N CYS A 35 12.74 1.87 6.14
CA CYS A 35 14.12 1.35 6.30
C CYS A 35 14.11 -0.05 6.91
N ARG A 36 13.34 -0.24 7.97
CA ARG A 36 13.25 -1.54 8.65
C ARG A 36 12.57 -2.60 7.79
N ARG A 37 11.47 -2.24 7.12
CA ARG A 37 10.69 -3.19 6.32
C ARG A 37 11.40 -3.61 5.05
N ALA A 38 12.08 -2.69 4.39
CA ALA A 38 12.78 -2.94 3.14
C ALA A 38 14.24 -3.37 3.35
N ASP A 39 14.74 -3.33 4.58
CA ASP A 39 16.13 -3.62 4.92
C ASP A 39 17.10 -2.73 4.13
N ILE A 40 16.83 -1.44 4.12
CA ILE A 40 17.64 -0.43 3.44
C ILE A 40 17.94 0.73 4.39
N GLN A 41 19.01 1.47 4.07
CA GLN A 41 19.38 2.68 4.80
C GLN A 41 19.12 3.90 3.91
N LEU A 42 18.67 5.00 4.51
CA LEU A 42 18.41 6.23 3.77
C LEU A 42 19.66 6.67 2.98
N GLU A 43 20.82 6.64 3.61
CA GLU A 43 22.09 7.07 3.01
C GLU A 43 22.44 6.28 1.76
N SER A 44 22.03 5.01 1.70
CA SER A 44 22.32 4.14 0.55
C SER A 44 21.39 4.36 -0.63
N VAL A 45 20.20 4.93 -0.41
CA VAL A 45 19.19 5.09 -1.46
C VAL A 45 18.88 6.54 -1.81
N GLN A 46 19.33 7.48 -0.99
CA GLN A 46 19.10 8.92 -1.22
C GLN A 46 19.68 9.35 -2.56
N GLY A 47 18.87 10.05 -3.35
CA GLY A 47 19.25 10.49 -4.69
C GLY A 47 19.06 9.47 -5.79
N LYS A 48 18.72 8.23 -5.44
CA LYS A 48 18.47 7.18 -6.42
C LYS A 48 17.02 7.19 -6.90
N ASP A 49 16.81 6.78 -8.14
CA ASP A 49 15.47 6.59 -8.70
C ASP A 49 14.72 5.54 -7.88
N ILE A 50 13.46 5.82 -7.56
CA ILE A 50 12.65 4.92 -6.73
C ILE A 50 12.51 3.53 -7.37
N PHE A 51 12.45 3.45 -8.70
CA PHE A 51 12.31 2.19 -9.41
C PHE A 51 13.62 1.41 -9.51
N SER A 52 14.76 2.05 -9.26
CA SER A 52 16.03 1.32 -9.14
C SER A 52 16.19 0.68 -7.76
N VAL A 53 15.54 1.22 -6.75
CA VAL A 53 15.54 0.69 -5.39
C VAL A 53 14.45 -0.36 -5.21
N PHE A 54 13.23 -0.05 -5.67
CA PHE A 54 12.08 -0.95 -5.61
C PHE A 54 11.78 -1.47 -7.02
N THR A 55 12.58 -2.43 -7.46
CA THR A 55 12.55 -2.94 -8.84
C THR A 55 11.24 -3.67 -9.18
N ASP A 56 10.53 -4.17 -8.18
CA ASP A 56 9.26 -4.87 -8.36
C ASP A 56 8.04 -3.95 -8.42
N ALA A 57 8.23 -2.64 -8.20
CA ALA A 57 7.13 -1.67 -8.27
C ALA A 57 6.57 -1.57 -9.69
N PRO A 58 5.25 -1.29 -9.84
CA PRO A 58 4.62 -1.17 -11.16
C PRO A 58 5.02 0.15 -11.84
N LYS A 59 6.18 0.18 -12.46
CA LYS A 59 6.85 1.39 -12.94
C LYS A 59 5.98 2.26 -13.83
N ALA A 60 5.39 1.69 -14.89
CA ALA A 60 4.62 2.48 -15.85
C ALA A 60 3.38 3.11 -15.22
N TRP A 61 2.68 2.35 -14.39
CA TRP A 61 1.46 2.80 -13.72
C TRP A 61 1.79 3.83 -12.62
N LEU A 62 2.75 3.51 -11.77
CA LEU A 62 3.10 4.36 -10.63
C LEU A 62 3.74 5.67 -11.09
N SER A 63 4.64 5.64 -12.08
CA SER A 63 5.25 6.87 -12.59
C SER A 63 4.21 7.82 -13.21
N ARG A 64 3.21 7.31 -13.90
CA ARG A 64 2.11 8.13 -14.41
C ARG A 64 1.33 8.79 -13.28
N LYS A 65 1.00 8.06 -12.24
CA LYS A 65 0.29 8.61 -11.08
C LYS A 65 1.11 9.68 -10.37
N LEU A 66 2.39 9.40 -10.11
CA LEU A 66 3.27 10.36 -9.44
C LEU A 66 3.48 11.63 -10.27
N ASN A 67 3.66 11.49 -11.57
CA ASN A 67 3.79 12.64 -12.46
C ASN A 67 2.48 13.46 -12.53
N SER A 68 1.34 12.81 -12.49
CA SER A 68 0.05 13.49 -12.38
C SER A 68 -0.07 14.30 -11.08
N VAL A 69 0.32 13.72 -9.95
CA VAL A 69 0.32 14.41 -8.67
C VAL A 69 1.22 15.65 -8.72
N LEU A 70 2.41 15.51 -9.29
CA LEU A 70 3.35 16.63 -9.42
C LEU A 70 2.84 17.72 -10.35
N SER A 71 2.29 17.36 -11.51
CA SER A 71 1.86 18.34 -12.51
C SER A 71 0.54 19.01 -12.15
N LEU A 72 -0.42 18.27 -11.62
CA LEU A 72 -1.74 18.78 -11.26
C LEU A 72 -1.81 19.32 -9.83
N GLN A 73 -0.78 19.08 -9.02
CA GLN A 73 -0.75 19.46 -7.60
C GLN A 73 -2.01 18.98 -6.86
N SER A 74 -2.43 17.76 -7.19
CA SER A 74 -3.60 17.11 -6.59
C SER A 74 -3.21 15.75 -6.05
N PRO A 75 -3.73 15.35 -4.88
CA PRO A 75 -3.41 14.05 -4.31
C PRO A 75 -3.98 12.90 -5.14
N ALA A 76 -3.33 11.75 -5.07
CA ALA A 76 -3.82 10.50 -5.63
C ALA A 76 -3.82 9.42 -4.54
N PHE A 77 -4.59 8.38 -4.75
CA PHE A 77 -4.75 7.29 -3.80
C PHE A 77 -4.70 5.95 -4.53
N SER A 78 -4.12 4.97 -3.88
CA SER A 78 -4.16 3.57 -4.32
C SER A 78 -4.54 2.70 -3.14
N SER A 79 -5.57 1.89 -3.31
CA SER A 79 -5.98 0.93 -2.29
C SER A 79 -5.43 -0.47 -2.61
N TRP A 80 -5.30 -1.29 -1.57
CA TRP A 80 -4.91 -2.69 -1.71
C TRP A 80 -5.93 -3.50 -2.55
N GLU A 81 -7.17 -3.03 -2.65
CA GLU A 81 -8.20 -3.67 -3.48
C GLU A 81 -7.89 -3.52 -4.97
N GLN A 82 -7.33 -2.39 -5.36
CA GLN A 82 -6.90 -2.14 -6.74
C GLN A 82 -5.58 -2.82 -7.05
N ARG A 83 -4.63 -2.69 -6.15
CA ARG A 83 -3.33 -3.35 -6.16
C ARG A 83 -2.98 -3.74 -4.75
N GLN A 84 -2.72 -5.00 -4.52
CA GLN A 84 -2.42 -5.50 -3.18
C GLN A 84 -1.27 -4.70 -2.54
N TYR A 85 -0.22 -4.41 -3.29
CA TYR A 85 0.90 -3.60 -2.83
C TYR A 85 1.54 -2.86 -4.01
N LEU A 86 2.21 -1.74 -3.70
CA LEU A 86 3.08 -1.03 -4.65
C LEU A 86 4.53 -1.48 -4.52
N PHE A 87 4.95 -1.74 -3.30
CA PHE A 87 6.30 -2.18 -2.96
C PHE A 87 6.22 -3.49 -2.19
N LYS A 88 7.10 -4.42 -2.51
CA LYS A 88 7.16 -5.71 -1.81
C LYS A 88 7.79 -5.52 -0.44
N LEU A 89 6.99 -5.17 0.54
CA LEU A 89 7.43 -5.01 1.92
C LEU A 89 6.86 -6.16 2.77
N PRO A 90 7.69 -6.82 3.61
CA PRO A 90 7.19 -7.89 4.46
C PRO A 90 6.28 -7.33 5.54
N HIS A 91 5.29 -8.11 5.94
CA HIS A 91 4.45 -7.77 7.09
C HIS A 91 5.02 -8.39 8.37
N LEU A 92 4.64 -7.82 9.52
CA LEU A 92 5.14 -8.28 10.83
C LEU A 92 4.27 -9.36 11.47
N ARG A 93 3.31 -9.93 10.76
CA ARG A 93 2.44 -10.96 11.33
C ARG A 93 3.18 -12.28 11.48
N PRO A 94 2.93 -13.02 12.56
CA PRO A 94 3.48 -14.36 12.68
C PRO A 94 2.91 -15.29 11.60
N VAL A 95 3.69 -16.17 11.22
CA VAL A 95 3.83 -17.21 10.20
C VAL A 95 2.57 -17.85 9.58
N SER A 96 1.36 -17.48 9.94
CA SER A 96 0.18 -18.21 9.48
C SER A 96 -0.51 -17.62 8.24
N SER A 97 0.03 -16.57 7.66
CA SER A 97 -0.58 -15.99 6.47
C SER A 97 0.10 -16.50 5.21
N ALA A 98 -0.71 -16.93 4.26
CA ALA A 98 -0.26 -17.35 2.94
C ALA A 98 0.37 -16.21 2.12
N ASN A 99 0.37 -14.99 2.64
CA ASN A 99 0.90 -13.82 1.98
C ASN A 99 2.23 -13.39 2.59
N GLU A 100 3.22 -13.34 1.74
CA GLU A 100 4.58 -12.97 2.09
C GLU A 100 4.74 -11.46 2.29
N TYR A 101 3.90 -10.65 1.62
CA TYR A 101 4.03 -9.20 1.57
C TYR A 101 2.79 -8.52 2.14
N MET A 102 3.00 -7.34 2.76
CA MET A 102 1.89 -6.57 3.32
C MET A 102 1.01 -5.98 2.21
N ALA A 103 -0.30 -6.01 2.43
CA ALA A 103 -1.24 -5.23 1.63
C ALA A 103 -1.12 -3.76 1.99
N GLN A 104 -1.23 -2.86 1.02
CA GLN A 104 -0.91 -1.44 1.21
C GLN A 104 -2.02 -0.54 0.71
N ASN A 105 -2.33 0.48 1.51
CA ASN A 105 -2.97 1.69 1.03
C ASN A 105 -1.89 2.77 0.88
N CYS A 106 -1.92 3.49 -0.21
CA CYS A 106 -0.93 4.52 -0.48
C CYS A 106 -1.61 5.84 -0.85
N ASN A 107 -1.32 6.88 -0.08
CA ASN A 107 -1.67 8.26 -0.41
C ASN A 107 -0.45 8.92 -1.05
N MET A 108 -0.67 9.60 -2.16
CA MET A 108 0.36 10.32 -2.90
C MET A 108 0.02 11.80 -2.82
N LEU A 109 0.79 12.55 -2.06
CA LEU A 109 0.48 13.95 -1.73
C LEU A 109 1.49 14.87 -2.39
N PRO A 110 1.04 15.93 -3.08
CA PRO A 110 1.96 16.96 -3.56
C PRO A 110 2.40 17.82 -2.38
N LEU A 111 3.68 18.09 -2.30
CA LEU A 111 4.27 18.99 -1.31
C LEU A 111 5.11 20.03 -2.04
N THR A 112 5.06 21.26 -1.53
CA THR A 112 5.90 22.36 -2.02
C THR A 112 6.74 22.88 -0.86
N GLU A 113 8.06 22.92 -1.04
CA GLU A 113 8.95 23.46 -0.03
C GLU A 113 8.74 25.00 0.06
N PRO A 114 8.43 25.55 1.25
CA PRO A 114 7.97 26.95 1.35
C PRO A 114 9.03 27.99 0.96
N VAL A 115 10.32 27.68 1.14
CA VAL A 115 11.40 28.66 0.90
C VAL A 115 11.85 28.63 -0.57
N THR A 116 12.09 27.44 -1.12
CA THR A 116 12.62 27.28 -2.48
C THR A 116 11.52 27.21 -3.54
N GLY A 117 10.29 26.85 -3.15
CA GLY A 117 9.21 26.59 -4.10
C GLY A 117 9.33 25.28 -4.84
N GLU A 118 10.29 24.44 -4.49
CA GLU A 118 10.46 23.13 -5.12
C GLU A 118 9.31 22.18 -4.81
N HIS A 119 8.92 21.41 -5.81
CA HIS A 119 7.82 20.46 -5.68
C HIS A 119 8.33 19.06 -5.39
N TYR A 120 7.59 18.36 -4.53
CA TYR A 120 7.87 16.99 -4.13
C TYR A 120 6.57 16.20 -4.13
N VAL A 121 6.69 14.89 -4.18
CA VAL A 121 5.55 14.01 -3.91
C VAL A 121 5.89 13.14 -2.71
N CYS A 122 4.96 13.09 -1.76
CA CYS A 122 5.07 12.27 -0.56
C CYS A 122 4.18 11.05 -0.70
N LEU A 123 4.76 9.88 -0.55
CA LEU A 123 4.04 8.61 -0.50
C LEU A 123 3.84 8.24 0.98
N LEU A 124 2.59 8.15 1.40
CA LEU A 124 2.21 7.63 2.72
C LEU A 124 1.69 6.22 2.53
N ILE A 125 2.41 5.25 3.05
CA ILE A 125 2.13 3.82 2.87
C ILE A 125 1.61 3.25 4.19
N GLU A 126 0.37 2.79 4.18
CA GLU A 126 -0.27 2.17 5.33
C GLU A 126 -0.36 0.66 5.13
N ASP A 127 -0.11 -0.08 6.21
CA ASP A 127 -0.26 -1.54 6.22
C ASP A 127 -1.74 -1.88 6.33
N ALA A 128 -2.30 -2.42 5.27
CA ALA A 128 -3.68 -2.85 5.19
C ALA A 128 -3.82 -4.38 5.25
N THR A 129 -2.81 -5.07 5.76
CA THR A 129 -2.77 -6.55 5.80
C THR A 129 -3.93 -7.11 6.61
N ASP A 130 -4.31 -6.47 7.71
CA ASP A 130 -5.44 -6.92 8.54
C ASP A 130 -6.75 -6.91 7.76
N ALA A 131 -7.03 -5.82 7.04
CA ALA A 131 -8.21 -5.70 6.21
C ALA A 131 -8.21 -6.73 5.07
N TYR A 132 -7.06 -6.93 4.45
CA TYR A 132 -6.87 -7.89 3.37
C TYR A 132 -7.15 -9.33 3.84
N VAL A 133 -6.55 -9.72 4.96
CA VAL A 133 -6.74 -11.06 5.53
C VAL A 133 -8.20 -11.28 5.93
N TYR A 134 -8.80 -10.29 6.58
CA TYR A 134 -10.20 -10.36 7.00
C TYR A 134 -11.15 -10.51 5.80
N GLN A 135 -10.92 -9.74 4.74
CA GLN A 135 -11.76 -9.83 3.54
C GLN A 135 -11.60 -11.18 2.83
N ASN A 136 -10.38 -11.71 2.77
CA ASN A 136 -10.15 -13.04 2.21
C ASN A 136 -10.86 -14.13 3.03
N GLN A 137 -10.85 -14.03 4.36
CA GLN A 137 -11.58 -14.94 5.22
C GLN A 137 -13.09 -14.87 4.98
N LEU A 138 -13.63 -13.66 4.83
CA LEU A 138 -15.04 -13.47 4.51
C LEU A 138 -15.40 -14.07 3.15
N GLN A 139 -14.55 -13.87 2.13
CA GLN A 139 -14.78 -14.46 0.81
C GLN A 139 -14.76 -15.97 0.86
N GLN A 140 -13.82 -16.58 1.58
CA GLN A 140 -13.76 -18.03 1.76
C GLN A 140 -15.01 -18.55 2.48
N SER A 141 -15.45 -17.88 3.53
CA SER A 141 -16.67 -18.22 4.24
C SER A 141 -17.91 -18.14 3.34
N ASN A 142 -17.99 -17.08 2.53
CA ASN A 142 -19.10 -16.92 1.58
C ASN A 142 -19.09 -18.00 0.50
N LEU A 143 -17.90 -18.39 -0.01
CA LEU A 143 -17.78 -19.48 -0.96
C LEU A 143 -18.20 -20.81 -0.35
N GLN A 144 -17.82 -21.08 0.90
CA GLN A 144 -18.26 -22.29 1.62
C GLN A 144 -19.76 -22.31 1.81
N LEU A 145 -20.38 -21.18 2.18
CA LEU A 145 -21.82 -21.06 2.30
C LEU A 145 -22.54 -21.28 0.97
N GLN A 146 -21.99 -20.75 -0.12
CA GLN A 146 -22.52 -20.97 -1.45
C GLN A 146 -22.43 -22.44 -1.86
N GLN A 147 -21.33 -23.12 -1.54
CA GLN A 147 -21.19 -24.56 -1.79
C GLN A 147 -22.20 -25.37 -0.98
N VAL A 148 -22.38 -25.05 0.29
CA VAL A 148 -23.39 -25.69 1.14
C VAL A 148 -24.77 -25.42 0.57
N ASN A 149 -25.08 -24.21 0.16
CA ASN A 149 -26.39 -23.89 -0.45
C ASN A 149 -26.55 -24.59 -1.81
N ARG A 150 -25.50 -24.82 -2.57
CA ARG A 150 -25.55 -25.62 -3.80
C ARG A 150 -25.84 -27.09 -3.50
N LEU A 151 -25.20 -27.65 -2.47
CA LEU A 151 -25.45 -29.02 -2.04
C LEU A 151 -26.89 -29.17 -1.55
N ASP A 152 -27.40 -28.23 -0.75
CA ASP A 152 -28.80 -28.18 -0.37
C ASP A 152 -29.71 -28.01 -1.58
N GLY A 153 -29.26 -27.25 -2.59
CA GLY A 153 -30.01 -27.13 -3.84
C GLY A 153 -30.06 -28.40 -4.65
N LEU A 154 -29.03 -29.27 -4.58
CA LEU A 154 -28.99 -30.52 -5.31
C LEU A 154 -29.63 -31.68 -4.57
N THR A 155 -29.43 -31.75 -3.25
CA THR A 155 -29.98 -32.82 -2.41
C THR A 155 -31.19 -32.37 -1.62
N GLY A 156 -31.30 -31.09 -1.36
CA GLY A 156 -32.32 -30.46 -0.55
C GLY A 156 -33.29 -29.61 -1.33
N VAL A 157 -33.33 -29.70 -2.67
CA VAL A 157 -34.32 -28.97 -3.49
C VAL A 157 -35.73 -29.25 -3.00
N LEU A 158 -36.01 -30.49 -2.68
CA LEU A 158 -37.30 -30.89 -2.10
C LEU A 158 -37.51 -30.28 -0.72
N ASN A 159 -36.47 -30.23 0.12
CA ASN A 159 -36.57 -29.64 1.45
C ASN A 159 -36.85 -28.15 1.39
N ARG A 160 -36.16 -27.43 0.52
CA ARG A 160 -36.31 -25.99 0.38
C ARG A 160 -37.67 -25.62 -0.20
N ASN A 161 -38.11 -26.31 -1.22
CA ASN A 161 -39.44 -26.14 -1.80
C ASN A 161 -40.51 -26.53 -0.82
N TYR A 162 -40.26 -27.58 -0.05
CA TYR A 162 -41.17 -28.05 0.99
C TYR A 162 -41.40 -26.99 2.06
N TRP A 163 -40.32 -26.29 2.50
CA TRP A 163 -40.44 -25.24 3.52
C TRP A 163 -41.07 -23.96 2.99
N GLN A 164 -41.08 -23.73 1.69
CA GLN A 164 -41.70 -22.56 1.10
C GLN A 164 -43.17 -22.75 0.78
N GLN A 165 -43.65 -23.95 0.91
CA GLN A 165 -45.09 -24.26 0.83
C GLN A 165 -45.73 -24.17 2.20
#